data_aa26a0ab83b65ae932c2c34b716b99c7
#
_entry.id   aa26a0ab83b65ae932c2c34b716b99c7
#
_cell.length_a   1.000
_cell.length_b   1.000
_cell.length_c   1.000
_cell.angle_alpha   90.00
_cell.angle_beta   90.00
_cell.angle_gamma   90.00
#
_symmetry.space_group_name_H-M   'P 1'
#
loop_
_entity.id
_entity.type
_entity.pdbx_description
1 polymer ?
#
loop_
_entity_poly.entity_id
_entity_poly.type
_entity_poly.pdbx_seq_one_letter_code
_entity_poly.pdbx_strand_id
1 'polypeptide(L)'
;MVFTQASPVTAAPVAISWVDHAVDEDGFQVERRAVAGGGFQPIAVQGPNVSSYVDNTVPSTGAYCYRVRAFNLAGASIYTNEGCSTATATGTRAPLSIMLNASSYRQSDTMVATVQVREGMVTPVDVYVVVQAGATLLSLLFDGRLVPGIVPMARNVVLPTVDAPFSFPLAGAPAGSYSWIAAVTAPGTLTPVVPLESTPFTITP
;
A
#
# COMPACT_ATOMS: atom_id res chain seq x y z
N MET A 1 -4.15 11.62 -24.72
CA MET A 1 -3.07 12.17 -23.88
C MET A 1 -2.90 11.16 -22.74
N VAL A 2 -1.82 10.37 -22.77
CA VAL A 2 -1.58 9.30 -21.81
C VAL A 2 -0.72 9.90 -20.68
N PHE A 3 -1.27 10.02 -19.49
CA PHE A 3 -0.49 10.42 -18.32
C PHE A 3 0.19 9.17 -17.75
N THR A 4 1.45 8.96 -18.12
CA THR A 4 2.37 8.07 -17.40
C THR A 4 3.07 8.87 -16.32
N GLN A 5 2.43 9.06 -15.17
CA GLN A 5 3.15 9.40 -13.96
C GLN A 5 3.42 8.10 -13.20
N ALA A 6 4.67 7.67 -13.17
CA ALA A 6 5.09 6.60 -12.28
C ALA A 6 4.88 7.09 -10.84
N SER A 7 3.91 6.52 -10.15
CA SER A 7 3.76 6.70 -8.71
C SER A 7 5.05 6.24 -8.04
N PRO A 8 5.53 6.94 -7.00
CA PRO A 8 6.66 6.44 -6.24
C PRO A 8 6.28 5.09 -5.63
N VAL A 9 6.89 4.03 -6.15
CA VAL A 9 6.77 2.69 -5.58
C VAL A 9 7.60 2.69 -4.32
N THR A 10 6.96 2.74 -3.15
CA THR A 10 7.64 2.49 -1.89
C THR A 10 7.93 1.01 -1.74
N ALA A 11 9.14 0.67 -1.31
CA ALA A 11 9.51 -0.70 -1.03
C ALA A 11 8.90 -1.17 0.30
N ALA A 12 8.60 -2.49 0.41
CA ALA A 12 8.19 -3.09 1.67
C ALA A 12 9.28 -2.93 2.71
N PRO A 13 8.93 -2.73 4.00
CA PRO A 13 9.88 -2.82 5.09
C PRO A 13 10.63 -4.15 5.05
N VAL A 14 11.94 -4.11 5.31
CA VAL A 14 12.77 -5.30 5.40
C VAL A 14 13.11 -5.56 6.86
N ALA A 15 12.63 -6.68 7.40
CA ALA A 15 13.00 -7.13 8.73
C ALA A 15 14.33 -7.89 8.68
N ILE A 16 15.26 -7.53 9.54
CA ILE A 16 16.57 -8.16 9.70
C ILE A 16 16.77 -8.57 11.15
N SER A 17 17.46 -9.67 11.36
CA SER A 17 17.85 -10.16 12.69
C SER A 17 19.26 -10.71 12.66
N TRP A 18 19.92 -10.66 13.80
CA TRP A 18 21.28 -11.18 14.00
C TRP A 18 21.40 -11.90 15.35
N VAL A 19 22.43 -12.69 15.47
CA VAL A 19 22.78 -13.30 16.76
C VAL A 19 23.73 -12.36 17.49
N ASP A 20 23.36 -11.98 18.68
CA ASP A 20 24.20 -11.19 19.56
C ASP A 20 25.20 -12.10 20.27
N HIS A 21 26.49 -11.85 20.07
CA HIS A 21 27.61 -12.50 20.74
C HIS A 21 28.49 -11.50 21.48
N ALA A 22 28.14 -10.22 21.45
CA ALA A 22 28.85 -9.20 22.23
C ALA A 22 28.41 -9.29 23.68
N VAL A 23 29.22 -8.77 24.58
CA VAL A 23 28.99 -8.80 26.03
C VAL A 23 29.26 -7.45 26.70
N ASP A 24 29.76 -6.48 25.93
CA ASP A 24 30.19 -5.17 26.41
C ASP A 24 29.91 -4.05 25.39
N GLU A 25 28.97 -4.28 24.48
CA GLU A 25 28.62 -3.33 23.46
C GLU A 25 27.75 -2.18 24.01
N ASP A 26 27.98 -0.97 23.49
CA ASP A 26 27.09 0.18 23.66
C ASP A 26 25.90 0.13 22.67
N GLY A 27 26.02 -0.68 21.61
CA GLY A 27 24.98 -0.87 20.61
C GLY A 27 25.43 -1.55 19.33
N PHE A 28 24.55 -1.54 18.33
CA PHE A 28 24.74 -2.17 17.03
C PHE A 28 24.55 -1.15 15.91
N GLN A 29 25.49 -1.11 14.97
CA GLN A 29 25.37 -0.35 13.73
C GLN A 29 24.87 -1.26 12.62
N VAL A 30 23.75 -0.86 11.99
CA VAL A 30 23.15 -1.55 10.83
C VAL A 30 23.51 -0.79 9.57
N GLU A 31 24.03 -1.50 8.57
CA GLU A 31 24.35 -0.94 7.27
C GLU A 31 23.63 -1.67 6.16
N ARG A 32 23.29 -0.94 5.09
CA ARG A 32 22.61 -1.43 3.90
C ARG A 32 23.38 -1.04 2.64
N ARG A 33 23.35 -1.91 1.61
CA ARG A 33 23.71 -1.57 0.23
C ARG A 33 22.70 -2.15 -0.75
N ALA A 34 22.54 -1.55 -1.92
CA ALA A 34 21.81 -2.18 -3.02
C ALA A 34 22.68 -3.28 -3.67
N VAL A 35 22.06 -4.40 -4.04
CA VAL A 35 22.76 -5.46 -4.80
C VAL A 35 23.17 -4.98 -6.18
N ALA A 36 22.37 -4.09 -6.79
CA ALA A 36 22.67 -3.51 -8.10
C ALA A 36 23.94 -2.65 -8.15
N GLY A 37 24.51 -2.27 -7.00
CA GLY A 37 25.75 -1.50 -6.89
C GLY A 37 25.76 -0.54 -5.70
N GLY A 38 26.92 0.03 -5.42
CA GLY A 38 27.16 0.92 -4.30
C GLY A 38 27.78 0.24 -3.08
N GLY A 39 28.34 1.05 -2.20
CA GLY A 39 28.91 0.61 -0.92
C GLY A 39 27.85 0.53 0.18
N PHE A 40 28.20 -0.16 1.27
CA PHE A 40 27.39 -0.15 2.48
C PHE A 40 27.32 1.26 3.07
N GLN A 41 26.12 1.63 3.47
CA GLN A 41 25.83 2.90 4.14
C GLN A 41 25.14 2.60 5.50
N PRO A 42 25.52 3.28 6.57
CA PRO A 42 24.83 3.16 7.83
C PRO A 42 23.40 3.68 7.72
N ILE A 43 22.44 2.89 8.20
CA ILE A 43 21.00 3.23 8.15
C ILE A 43 20.38 3.32 9.54
N ALA A 44 20.96 2.65 10.54
CA ALA A 44 20.44 2.67 11.90
C ALA A 44 21.53 2.37 12.92
N VAL A 45 21.28 2.83 14.14
CA VAL A 45 21.98 2.43 15.37
C VAL A 45 20.94 1.89 16.32
N GLN A 46 21.18 0.69 16.86
CA GLN A 46 20.35 0.05 17.87
C GLN A 46 21.09 0.06 19.21
N GLY A 47 20.33 0.00 20.30
CA GLY A 47 20.90 -0.07 21.65
C GLY A 47 21.56 -1.43 21.96
N PRO A 48 22.17 -1.58 23.14
CA PRO A 48 22.76 -2.84 23.59
C PRO A 48 21.69 -3.93 23.72
N ASN A 49 22.10 -5.18 23.53
CA ASN A 49 21.24 -6.37 23.61
C ASN A 49 20.04 -6.38 22.61
N VAL A 50 20.06 -5.52 21.58
CA VAL A 50 19.06 -5.57 20.50
C VAL A 50 19.57 -6.47 19.40
N SER A 51 18.75 -7.42 18.94
CA SER A 51 19.11 -8.41 17.91
C SER A 51 18.25 -8.36 16.66
N SER A 52 17.45 -7.28 16.47
CA SER A 52 16.61 -7.10 15.28
C SER A 52 16.41 -5.64 14.93
N TYR A 53 16.10 -5.38 13.65
CA TYR A 53 15.74 -4.07 13.14
C TYR A 53 14.79 -4.20 11.95
N VAL A 54 13.83 -3.28 11.82
CA VAL A 54 12.96 -3.20 10.65
C VAL A 54 13.34 -1.95 9.85
N ASP A 55 13.87 -2.16 8.66
CA ASP A 55 14.21 -1.06 7.75
C ASP A 55 12.95 -0.59 7.02
N ASN A 56 12.37 0.50 7.52
CA ASN A 56 11.24 1.20 6.88
C ASN A 56 11.71 2.27 5.86
N THR A 57 13.04 2.38 5.64
CA THR A 57 13.63 3.43 4.80
C THR A 57 14.16 2.90 3.47
N VAL A 58 13.74 1.69 3.07
CA VAL A 58 14.17 1.10 1.80
C VAL A 58 13.72 2.00 0.65
N PRO A 59 14.66 2.55 -0.18
CA PRO A 59 14.33 3.65 -1.08
C PRO A 59 13.52 3.24 -2.31
N SER A 60 13.58 1.97 -2.71
CA SER A 60 12.87 1.45 -3.88
C SER A 60 12.78 -0.07 -3.84
N THR A 61 11.99 -0.65 -4.74
CA THR A 61 12.03 -2.10 -4.98
C THR A 61 13.39 -2.54 -5.49
N GLY A 62 13.82 -3.72 -5.12
CA GLY A 62 15.10 -4.28 -5.51
C GLY A 62 15.72 -5.16 -4.44
N ALA A 63 16.87 -5.72 -4.70
CA ALA A 63 17.59 -6.52 -3.73
C ALA A 63 18.57 -5.65 -2.93
N TYR A 64 18.54 -5.81 -1.62
CA TYR A 64 19.39 -5.11 -0.67
C TYR A 64 20.08 -6.11 0.24
N CYS A 65 21.34 -5.82 0.55
CA CYS A 65 22.11 -6.59 1.52
C CYS A 65 22.35 -5.74 2.77
N TYR A 66 22.32 -6.40 3.89
CA TYR A 66 22.51 -5.82 5.22
C TYR A 66 23.67 -6.51 5.91
N ARG A 67 24.34 -5.77 6.78
CA ARG A 67 25.35 -6.27 7.72
C ARG A 67 25.28 -5.47 9.00
N VAL A 68 25.70 -6.06 10.09
CA VAL A 68 25.64 -5.46 11.43
C VAL A 68 26.99 -5.63 12.09
N ARG A 69 27.34 -4.67 12.96
CA ARG A 69 28.46 -4.79 13.87
C ARG A 69 28.12 -4.19 15.22
N ALA A 70 28.66 -4.76 16.27
CA ALA A 70 28.64 -4.17 17.60
C ALA A 70 29.67 -3.02 17.68
N PHE A 71 29.44 -2.07 18.57
CA PHE A 71 30.41 -1.01 18.90
C PHE A 71 30.33 -0.63 20.37
N ASN A 72 31.45 -0.12 20.88
CA ASN A 72 31.58 0.53 22.20
C ASN A 72 32.65 1.61 22.11
N LEU A 73 33.00 2.21 23.28
CA LEU A 73 34.03 3.25 23.35
C LEU A 73 35.42 2.78 22.91
N ALA A 74 35.72 1.48 22.96
CA ALA A 74 36.98 0.91 22.52
C ALA A 74 37.05 0.71 20.99
N GLY A 75 35.93 0.69 20.32
CA GLY A 75 35.85 0.53 18.86
C GLY A 75 34.66 -0.28 18.41
N ALA A 76 34.76 -0.85 17.20
CA ALA A 76 33.70 -1.66 16.61
C ALA A 76 34.21 -3.08 16.27
N SER A 77 33.32 -4.05 16.38
CA SER A 77 33.58 -5.43 15.98
C SER A 77 33.74 -5.57 14.47
N ILE A 78 34.16 -6.74 14.02
CA ILE A 78 33.95 -7.16 12.63
C ILE A 78 32.46 -7.20 12.34
N TYR A 79 32.09 -7.10 11.06
CA TYR A 79 30.69 -7.24 10.63
C TYR A 79 30.23 -8.70 10.71
N THR A 80 28.93 -8.89 10.83
CA THR A 80 28.27 -10.17 10.55
C THR A 80 28.51 -10.58 9.09
N ASN A 81 28.11 -11.81 8.74
CA ASN A 81 27.86 -12.15 7.33
C ASN A 81 26.81 -11.20 6.72
N GLU A 82 26.86 -11.03 5.40
CA GLU A 82 25.83 -10.29 4.69
C GLU A 82 24.56 -11.14 4.58
N GLY A 83 23.42 -10.57 4.94
CA GLY A 83 22.10 -11.11 4.66
C GLY A 83 21.42 -10.26 3.58
N CYS A 84 20.97 -10.87 2.49
CA CYS A 84 20.31 -10.15 1.41
C CYS A 84 18.82 -10.51 1.33
N SER A 85 17.98 -9.50 1.10
CA SER A 85 16.56 -9.64 0.90
C SER A 85 16.13 -8.84 -0.32
N THR A 86 15.10 -9.31 -1.02
CA THR A 86 14.47 -8.55 -2.08
C THR A 86 13.34 -7.73 -1.45
N ALA A 87 13.50 -6.41 -1.46
CA ALA A 87 12.40 -5.52 -1.16
C ALA A 87 11.42 -5.58 -2.35
N THR A 88 10.31 -6.23 -2.14
CA THR A 88 9.20 -6.22 -3.11
C THR A 88 8.51 -4.85 -3.05
N ALA A 89 7.86 -4.44 -4.14
CA ALA A 89 6.90 -3.36 -4.02
C ALA A 89 5.90 -3.76 -2.94
N THR A 90 5.89 -3.06 -1.83
CA THR A 90 4.61 -2.81 -1.21
C THR A 90 3.93 -1.89 -2.21
N GLY A 91 2.98 -2.44 -2.93
CA GLY A 91 1.93 -1.53 -3.33
C GLY A 91 1.58 -0.82 -2.03
N THR A 92 1.82 0.47 -1.93
CA THR A 92 1.20 1.28 -0.90
C THR A 92 -0.25 0.89 -1.04
N ARG A 93 -0.75 0.07 -0.10
CA ARG A 93 -2.18 -0.22 -0.09
C ARG A 93 -2.79 1.15 -0.04
N ALA A 94 -3.49 1.52 -1.11
CA ALA A 94 -4.02 2.86 -1.19
C ALA A 94 -4.78 3.11 0.11
N PRO A 95 -4.67 4.27 0.74
CA PRO A 95 -5.37 4.57 1.98
C PRO A 95 -6.87 4.34 1.83
N LEU A 96 -7.37 4.36 0.59
CA LEU A 96 -8.72 4.01 0.19
C LEU A 96 -8.70 2.73 -0.65
N SER A 97 -9.44 1.70 -0.25
CA SER A 97 -9.59 0.43 -0.96
C SER A 97 -11.03 -0.06 -0.92
N ILE A 98 -11.37 -1.00 -1.80
CA ILE A 98 -12.68 -1.65 -1.80
C ILE A 98 -12.48 -3.14 -1.55
N MET A 99 -13.15 -3.65 -0.53
CA MET A 99 -13.18 -5.06 -0.20
C MET A 99 -14.54 -5.64 -0.58
N LEU A 100 -14.54 -6.75 -1.30
CA LEU A 100 -15.75 -7.47 -1.69
C LEU A 100 -15.92 -8.72 -0.83
N ASN A 101 -17.18 -9.12 -0.59
CA ASN A 101 -17.50 -10.37 0.10
C ASN A 101 -17.24 -11.61 -0.76
N ALA A 102 -17.06 -11.47 -2.08
CA ALA A 102 -16.62 -12.52 -3.01
C ALA A 102 -15.95 -11.89 -4.23
N SER A 103 -15.28 -12.69 -5.06
CA SER A 103 -14.70 -12.28 -6.34
C SER A 103 -15.53 -12.74 -7.56
N SER A 104 -16.53 -13.60 -7.34
CA SER A 104 -17.46 -14.08 -8.37
C SER A 104 -18.85 -14.19 -7.77
N TYR A 105 -19.84 -13.76 -8.50
CA TYR A 105 -21.24 -13.68 -8.10
C TYR A 105 -22.14 -14.26 -9.17
N ARG A 106 -23.34 -14.69 -8.77
CA ARG A 106 -24.46 -14.94 -9.67
C ARG A 106 -25.39 -13.72 -9.69
N GLN A 107 -26.23 -13.62 -10.71
CA GLN A 107 -27.25 -12.56 -10.78
C GLN A 107 -28.26 -12.60 -9.61
N SER A 108 -28.40 -13.73 -8.95
CA SER A 108 -29.26 -13.88 -7.75
C SER A 108 -28.60 -13.42 -6.45
N ASP A 109 -27.31 -13.13 -6.46
CA ASP A 109 -26.56 -12.80 -5.26
C ASP A 109 -26.69 -11.32 -4.88
N THR A 110 -26.30 -11.04 -3.63
CA THR A 110 -26.06 -9.67 -3.16
C THR A 110 -24.59 -9.48 -2.94
N MET A 111 -23.99 -8.54 -3.67
CA MET A 111 -22.63 -8.11 -3.47
C MET A 111 -22.57 -7.11 -2.30
N VAL A 112 -21.60 -7.29 -1.41
CA VAL A 112 -21.23 -6.29 -0.42
C VAL A 112 -19.88 -5.72 -0.78
N ALA A 113 -19.85 -4.42 -1.11
CA ALA A 113 -18.63 -3.67 -1.36
C ALA A 113 -18.36 -2.78 -0.13
N THR A 114 -17.27 -3.03 0.58
CA THR A 114 -16.86 -2.24 1.74
C THR A 114 -15.78 -1.26 1.31
N VAL A 115 -16.09 0.02 1.33
CA VAL A 115 -15.10 1.10 1.14
C VAL A 115 -14.32 1.24 2.44
N GLN A 116 -13.01 1.01 2.36
CA GLN A 116 -12.13 1.00 3.53
C GLN A 116 -11.12 2.13 3.43
N VAL A 117 -11.07 2.97 4.47
CA VAL A 117 -10.00 3.95 4.67
C VAL A 117 -9.14 3.47 5.82
N ARG A 118 -7.92 3.02 5.52
CA ARG A 118 -6.99 2.42 6.51
C ARG A 118 -6.11 3.45 7.19
N GLU A 119 -5.73 4.49 6.47
CA GLU A 119 -4.96 5.60 7.01
C GLU A 119 -5.71 6.90 6.74
N GLY A 120 -6.07 7.60 7.79
CA GLY A 120 -6.76 8.88 7.68
C GLY A 120 -5.87 9.90 6.99
N MET A 121 -6.44 10.73 6.12
CA MET A 121 -5.74 11.82 5.45
C MET A 121 -6.01 13.13 6.19
N VAL A 122 -4.95 13.85 6.55
CA VAL A 122 -5.04 15.13 7.27
C VAL A 122 -5.27 16.32 6.35
N THR A 123 -5.05 16.17 5.03
CA THR A 123 -5.34 17.18 4.02
C THR A 123 -6.67 16.88 3.33
N PRO A 124 -7.47 17.90 2.99
CA PRO A 124 -8.70 17.69 2.23
C PRO A 124 -8.47 17.05 0.86
N VAL A 125 -9.35 16.14 0.48
CA VAL A 125 -9.31 15.39 -0.79
C VAL A 125 -10.71 15.23 -1.37
N ASP A 126 -10.79 14.91 -2.67
CA ASP A 126 -11.99 14.37 -3.30
C ASP A 126 -11.87 12.84 -3.38
N VAL A 127 -12.98 12.16 -3.09
CA VAL A 127 -13.05 10.69 -3.07
C VAL A 127 -13.91 10.20 -4.22
N TYR A 128 -13.39 9.26 -4.97
CA TYR A 128 -14.10 8.60 -6.07
C TYR A 128 -14.11 7.10 -5.83
N VAL A 129 -15.29 6.52 -5.97
CA VAL A 129 -15.51 5.07 -5.98
C VAL A 129 -16.33 4.75 -7.21
N VAL A 130 -15.75 4.03 -8.15
CA VAL A 130 -16.32 3.82 -9.48
C VAL A 130 -16.32 2.32 -9.79
N VAL A 131 -17.44 1.80 -10.32
CA VAL A 131 -17.48 0.48 -10.94
C VAL A 131 -17.38 0.63 -12.45
N GLN A 132 -16.48 -0.15 -13.02
CA GLN A 132 -16.25 -0.23 -14.46
C GLN A 132 -16.80 -1.54 -15.02
N ALA A 133 -17.58 -1.45 -16.11
CA ALA A 133 -18.08 -2.57 -16.90
C ALA A 133 -17.75 -2.30 -18.38
N GLY A 134 -16.67 -2.86 -18.89
CA GLY A 134 -16.17 -2.51 -20.22
C GLY A 134 -15.88 -1.01 -20.35
N ALA A 135 -16.60 -0.31 -21.24
CA ALA A 135 -16.49 1.14 -21.40
C ALA A 135 -17.41 1.95 -20.47
N THR A 136 -18.31 1.31 -19.74
CA THR A 136 -19.27 1.97 -18.85
C THR A 136 -18.64 2.21 -17.50
N LEU A 137 -18.78 3.44 -17.00
CA LEU A 137 -18.36 3.85 -15.65
C LEU A 137 -19.56 4.32 -14.87
N LEU A 138 -19.74 3.79 -13.65
CA LEU A 138 -20.78 4.21 -12.71
C LEU A 138 -20.11 4.58 -11.38
N SER A 139 -20.36 5.80 -10.92
CA SER A 139 -19.84 6.25 -9.62
C SER A 139 -20.79 5.90 -8.50
N LEU A 140 -20.21 5.40 -7.38
CA LEU A 140 -20.93 5.19 -6.13
C LEU A 140 -21.01 6.51 -5.37
N LEU A 141 -22.21 6.90 -5.01
CA LEU A 141 -22.48 8.04 -4.13
C LEU A 141 -22.53 7.60 -2.67
N PHE A 142 -22.41 8.55 -1.77
CA PHE A 142 -22.41 8.29 -0.32
C PHE A 142 -23.73 7.69 0.19
N ASP A 143 -24.83 7.90 -0.53
CA ASP A 143 -26.15 7.30 -0.25
C ASP A 143 -26.33 5.87 -0.81
N GLY A 144 -25.28 5.30 -1.40
CA GLY A 144 -25.28 3.93 -1.96
C GLY A 144 -25.78 3.84 -3.39
N ARG A 145 -26.18 4.94 -4.05
CA ARG A 145 -26.62 4.93 -5.45
C ARG A 145 -25.46 4.91 -6.41
N LEU A 146 -25.64 4.22 -7.54
CA LEU A 146 -24.75 4.27 -8.68
C LEU A 146 -25.29 5.25 -9.73
N VAL A 147 -24.43 6.17 -10.17
CA VAL A 147 -24.76 7.17 -11.19
C VAL A 147 -23.76 7.10 -12.35
N PRO A 148 -24.20 7.35 -13.59
CA PRO A 148 -23.31 7.31 -14.75
C PRO A 148 -22.19 8.35 -14.69
N GLY A 149 -21.02 7.96 -15.19
CA GLY A 149 -19.84 8.83 -15.30
C GLY A 149 -18.95 8.83 -14.08
N ILE A 150 -17.99 9.76 -14.03
CA ILE A 150 -17.05 9.95 -12.93
C ILE A 150 -17.53 11.11 -12.05
N VAL A 151 -18.17 10.78 -10.96
CA VAL A 151 -18.72 11.72 -9.97
C VAL A 151 -18.10 11.42 -8.60
N PRO A 152 -17.62 12.41 -7.86
CA PRO A 152 -17.03 12.14 -6.55
C PRO A 152 -18.10 11.67 -5.55
N MET A 153 -17.76 10.66 -4.76
CA MET A 153 -18.53 10.21 -3.60
C MET A 153 -18.55 11.31 -2.51
N ALA A 154 -17.41 11.97 -2.32
CA ALA A 154 -17.26 13.08 -1.40
C ALA A 154 -16.25 14.09 -1.95
N ARG A 155 -16.43 15.38 -1.61
CA ARG A 155 -15.56 16.47 -2.05
C ARG A 155 -14.96 17.23 -0.88
N ASN A 156 -13.69 17.59 -1.03
CA ASN A 156 -12.98 18.45 -0.09
C ASN A 156 -13.13 17.99 1.37
N VAL A 157 -12.95 16.66 1.57
CA VAL A 157 -13.11 16.01 2.88
C VAL A 157 -11.78 15.57 3.45
N VAL A 158 -11.65 15.66 4.76
CA VAL A 158 -10.61 14.99 5.52
C VAL A 158 -11.10 13.57 5.81
N LEU A 159 -10.36 12.58 5.32
CA LEU A 159 -10.76 11.17 5.45
C LEU A 159 -10.38 10.62 6.83
N PRO A 160 -11.36 10.26 7.68
CA PRO A 160 -11.08 9.46 8.86
C PRO A 160 -10.82 7.99 8.46
N THR A 161 -10.21 7.22 9.34
CA THR A 161 -10.22 5.76 9.23
C THR A 161 -11.65 5.26 9.35
N VAL A 162 -12.14 4.53 8.34
CA VAL A 162 -13.54 4.06 8.28
C VAL A 162 -13.66 2.81 7.42
N ASP A 163 -14.64 1.96 7.78
CA ASP A 163 -15.17 0.88 6.95
C ASP A 163 -16.64 1.17 6.67
N ALA A 164 -16.99 1.42 5.40
CA ALA A 164 -18.34 1.72 4.97
C ALA A 164 -18.85 0.62 4.00
N PRO A 165 -19.71 -0.31 4.45
CA PRO A 165 -20.28 -1.34 3.60
C PRO A 165 -21.47 -0.79 2.79
N PHE A 166 -21.52 -1.18 1.51
CA PHE A 166 -22.63 -0.93 0.57
C PHE A 166 -23.10 -2.26 0.00
N SER A 167 -24.40 -2.47 -0.04
CA SER A 167 -25.02 -3.72 -0.52
C SER A 167 -25.70 -3.48 -1.86
N PHE A 168 -25.40 -4.32 -2.84
CA PHE A 168 -25.92 -4.25 -4.18
C PHE A 168 -26.58 -5.58 -4.55
N PRO A 169 -27.91 -5.67 -4.64
CA PRO A 169 -28.58 -6.79 -5.30
C PRO A 169 -28.17 -6.83 -6.77
N LEU A 170 -27.73 -7.99 -7.24
CA LEU A 170 -27.25 -8.13 -8.61
C LEU A 170 -28.33 -8.59 -9.61
N ALA A 171 -29.59 -8.66 -9.17
CA ALA A 171 -30.71 -9.01 -10.01
C ALA A 171 -30.81 -8.02 -11.20
N GLY A 172 -30.71 -8.59 -12.42
CA GLY A 172 -30.74 -7.80 -13.65
C GLY A 172 -29.39 -7.18 -14.06
N ALA A 173 -28.35 -7.32 -13.26
CA ALA A 173 -27.02 -6.91 -13.67
C ALA A 173 -26.53 -7.81 -14.83
N PRO A 174 -25.95 -7.27 -15.90
CA PRO A 174 -25.41 -8.09 -17.00
C PRO A 174 -24.32 -9.06 -16.49
N ALA A 175 -24.27 -10.26 -17.05
CA ALA A 175 -23.14 -11.15 -16.82
C ALA A 175 -21.89 -10.58 -17.48
N GLY A 176 -20.74 -10.67 -16.81
CA GLY A 176 -19.48 -10.14 -17.34
C GLY A 176 -18.42 -9.89 -16.28
N SER A 177 -17.35 -9.25 -16.72
CA SER A 177 -16.23 -8.84 -15.85
C SER A 177 -16.35 -7.36 -15.50
N TYR A 178 -16.09 -7.07 -14.25
CA TYR A 178 -16.22 -5.76 -13.64
C TYR A 178 -15.00 -5.43 -12.81
N SER A 179 -14.81 -4.16 -12.53
CA SER A 179 -13.81 -3.73 -11.57
C SER A 179 -14.30 -2.52 -10.78
N TRP A 180 -14.20 -2.60 -9.46
CA TRP A 180 -14.27 -1.40 -8.63
C TRP A 180 -12.95 -0.66 -8.66
N ILE A 181 -13.00 0.66 -8.75
CA ILE A 181 -11.84 1.55 -8.72
C ILE A 181 -12.06 2.56 -7.61
N ALA A 182 -11.11 2.65 -6.69
CA ALA A 182 -11.09 3.65 -5.65
C ALA A 182 -9.97 4.65 -5.90
N ALA A 183 -10.29 5.93 -5.81
CA ALA A 183 -9.36 7.02 -6.04
C ALA A 183 -9.52 8.13 -5.01
N VAL A 184 -8.39 8.68 -4.60
CA VAL A 184 -8.31 9.92 -3.80
C VAL A 184 -7.55 10.94 -4.63
N THR A 185 -8.15 12.11 -4.84
CA THR A 185 -7.58 13.15 -5.70
C THR A 185 -7.42 14.47 -4.96
N ALA A 186 -6.61 15.36 -5.53
CA ALA A 186 -6.56 16.75 -5.06
C ALA A 186 -7.94 17.41 -5.30
N PRO A 187 -8.43 18.25 -4.37
CA PRO A 187 -9.75 18.85 -4.43
C PRO A 187 -10.02 19.57 -5.76
N GLY A 188 -11.16 19.27 -6.37
CA GLY A 188 -11.58 19.84 -7.64
C GLY A 188 -10.84 19.32 -8.87
N THR A 189 -10.03 18.28 -8.74
CA THR A 189 -9.26 17.69 -9.84
C THR A 189 -9.53 16.18 -9.97
N LEU A 190 -9.04 15.56 -11.07
CA LEU A 190 -8.95 14.12 -11.21
C LEU A 190 -7.50 13.62 -11.07
N THR A 191 -6.61 14.42 -10.50
CA THR A 191 -5.21 14.04 -10.25
C THR A 191 -5.13 13.24 -8.96
N PRO A 192 -4.82 11.92 -9.02
CA PRO A 192 -4.68 11.10 -7.82
C PRO A 192 -3.53 11.61 -6.94
N VAL A 193 -3.77 11.66 -5.63
CA VAL A 193 -2.74 11.99 -4.62
C VAL A 193 -2.10 10.74 -4.02
N VAL A 194 -2.70 9.57 -4.29
CA VAL A 194 -2.21 8.24 -3.92
C VAL A 194 -2.47 7.28 -5.09
N PRO A 195 -1.81 6.10 -5.15
CA PRO A 195 -2.09 5.10 -6.16
C PRO A 195 -3.57 4.70 -6.19
N LEU A 196 -4.09 4.44 -7.40
CA LEU A 196 -5.43 3.91 -7.59
C LEU A 196 -5.49 2.45 -7.13
N GLU A 197 -6.56 2.08 -6.45
CA GLU A 197 -6.88 0.69 -6.15
C GLU A 197 -7.93 0.17 -7.13
N SER A 198 -7.76 -1.07 -7.54
CA SER A 198 -8.68 -1.76 -8.44
C SER A 198 -8.99 -3.16 -7.91
N THR A 199 -10.28 -3.46 -7.74
CA THR A 199 -10.76 -4.74 -7.22
C THR A 199 -11.65 -5.39 -8.28
N PRO A 200 -11.13 -6.38 -9.05
CA PRO A 200 -11.89 -7.05 -10.08
C PRO A 200 -12.89 -8.05 -9.50
N PHE A 201 -14.01 -8.26 -10.22
CA PHE A 201 -15.00 -9.29 -9.93
C PHE A 201 -15.76 -9.71 -11.18
N THR A 202 -16.49 -10.82 -11.10
CA THR A 202 -17.30 -11.33 -12.20
C THR A 202 -18.74 -11.57 -11.76
N ILE A 203 -19.68 -11.38 -12.69
CA ILE A 203 -21.07 -11.78 -12.53
C ILE A 203 -21.38 -12.85 -13.58
N THR A 204 -21.93 -13.97 -13.14
CA THR A 204 -22.40 -15.07 -13.98
C THR A 204 -23.94 -15.10 -13.99
N PRO A 205 -24.56 -15.69 -14.99
CA PRO A 205 -26.01 -15.90 -15.06
C PRO A 205 -26.58 -16.64 -13.86
#